data_dd34d491789dc324ece7a62bb61554dd
#
_entry.id   dd34d491789dc324ece7a62bb61554dd
#
_cell.length_a   1.000
_cell.length_b   1.000
_cell.length_c   1.000
_cell.angle_alpha   90.00
_cell.angle_beta   90.00
_cell.angle_gamma   90.00
#
_symmetry.space_group_name_H-M   'P 1'
#
loop_
_entity.id
_entity.type
_entity.pdbx_description
1 polymer ?
#
loop_
_entity_poly.entity_id
_entity_poly.type
_entity_poly.pdbx_seq_one_letter_code
_entity_poly.pdbx_strand_id
1 'polypeptide(L)'
;MGKDLIIGGASNYTWDHLKYWVNSIQRSGFTGDVVLVATNITKETIDKLTDKGVKLELYGKRDEHGNFTAHSNGAPHIERFFYIWNYLHNNKDEYDYVITTDTRDVVFQSNPTHWIDECILEGYESLIVSSEGMKYEDEPWNNNNLLEAFGPYFHSIYKSDAIFNVGTIAGVAEYVKDMLFMIFQMSINRPIPIVDQVVFNIIIQQRPYKDFIKYTYNSDAWAIQLGVTMDAVKSGAGDIGMSVAQDPSKMILYQAKYFDEQPKLDNDGFVVNSDGKKFVIVHQYDRTHAWKDKIMEKYND
;
A
#
# COMPACT_ATOMS: atom_id res chain seq x y z
N MET A 1 -7.91 -23.75 -10.50
CA MET A 1 -7.89 -22.49 -9.77
C MET A 1 -6.55 -22.38 -9.10
N GLY A 2 -5.82 -21.32 -9.36
CA GLY A 2 -4.58 -20.97 -8.65
C GLY A 2 -4.88 -20.61 -7.20
N LYS A 3 -3.85 -20.19 -6.49
CA LYS A 3 -3.98 -19.64 -5.12
C LYS A 3 -4.02 -18.12 -5.20
N ASP A 4 -4.50 -17.49 -4.14
CA ASP A 4 -4.30 -16.06 -3.95
C ASP A 4 -3.00 -15.78 -3.19
N LEU A 5 -2.45 -14.60 -3.42
CA LEU A 5 -1.19 -14.18 -2.83
C LEU A 5 -1.32 -12.82 -2.16
N ILE A 6 -0.88 -12.71 -0.91
CA ILE A 6 -0.51 -11.44 -0.31
C ILE A 6 1.02 -11.34 -0.32
N ILE A 7 1.56 -10.27 -0.89
CA ILE A 7 3.01 -10.08 -1.02
C ILE A 7 3.41 -8.64 -0.71
N GLY A 8 4.50 -8.49 0.03
CA GLY A 8 5.05 -7.17 0.34
C GLY A 8 6.57 -7.16 0.34
N GLY A 9 7.15 -5.96 0.36
CA GLY A 9 8.58 -5.76 0.41
C GLY A 9 9.06 -5.21 1.75
N ALA A 10 10.24 -5.65 2.21
CA ALA A 10 10.86 -5.14 3.43
C ALA A 10 12.37 -4.96 3.25
N SER A 11 12.90 -3.85 3.80
CA SER A 11 14.34 -3.63 3.90
C SER A 11 14.65 -2.96 5.23
N ASN A 12 15.61 -3.52 6.00
CA ASN A 12 15.98 -3.06 7.34
C ASN A 12 14.82 -3.12 8.36
N TYR A 13 13.84 -4.01 8.17
CA TYR A 13 12.74 -4.21 9.11
C TYR A 13 13.03 -5.37 10.05
N THR A 14 12.61 -5.20 11.31
CA THR A 14 12.61 -6.24 12.34
C THR A 14 11.21 -6.85 12.47
N TRP A 15 11.10 -7.91 13.25
CA TRP A 15 9.80 -8.51 13.59
C TRP A 15 8.81 -7.48 14.15
N ASP A 16 9.26 -6.55 14.98
CA ASP A 16 8.38 -5.52 15.57
C ASP A 16 7.78 -4.57 14.54
N HIS A 17 8.41 -4.39 13.39
CA HIS A 17 7.84 -3.65 12.27
C HIS A 17 6.83 -4.47 11.45
N LEU A 18 7.01 -5.80 11.39
CA LEU A 18 6.26 -6.68 10.48
C LEU A 18 5.12 -7.45 11.16
N LYS A 19 5.15 -7.60 12.49
CA LYS A 19 4.21 -8.45 13.23
C LYS A 19 2.74 -8.08 13.03
N TYR A 20 2.43 -6.80 12.94
CA TYR A 20 1.04 -6.34 12.76
C TYR A 20 0.49 -6.71 11.38
N TRP A 21 1.31 -6.60 10.34
CA TRP A 21 0.98 -7.05 9.00
C TRP A 21 0.72 -8.57 9.00
N VAL A 22 1.65 -9.36 9.50
CA VAL A 22 1.54 -10.82 9.54
C VAL A 22 0.34 -11.27 10.37
N ASN A 23 0.21 -10.79 11.60
CA ASN A 23 -0.85 -11.22 12.51
C ASN A 23 -2.24 -10.79 12.01
N SER A 24 -2.36 -9.61 11.39
CA SER A 24 -3.62 -9.17 10.81
C SER A 24 -4.05 -10.02 9.62
N ILE A 25 -3.12 -10.42 8.75
CA ILE A 25 -3.42 -11.35 7.64
C ILE A 25 -3.93 -12.68 8.19
N GLN A 26 -3.26 -13.26 9.18
CA GLN A 26 -3.71 -14.52 9.80
C GLN A 26 -5.11 -14.39 10.40
N ARG A 27 -5.41 -13.28 11.07
CA ARG A 27 -6.72 -13.02 11.68
C ARG A 27 -7.80 -12.63 10.68
N SER A 28 -7.44 -12.19 9.49
CA SER A 28 -8.41 -11.85 8.43
C SER A 28 -9.14 -13.05 7.85
N GLY A 29 -8.64 -14.27 8.11
CA GLY A 29 -9.14 -15.50 7.51
C GLY A 29 -8.63 -15.75 6.09
N PHE A 30 -7.58 -15.05 5.66
CA PHE A 30 -6.93 -15.31 4.39
C PHE A 30 -6.27 -16.70 4.38
N THR A 31 -6.48 -17.47 3.32
CA THR A 31 -6.01 -18.86 3.18
C THR A 31 -4.98 -19.06 2.07
N GLY A 32 -4.68 -18.02 1.30
CA GLY A 32 -3.67 -18.02 0.25
C GLY A 32 -2.25 -17.98 0.80
N ASP A 33 -1.30 -17.81 -0.09
CA ASP A 33 0.11 -17.68 0.27
C ASP A 33 0.42 -16.25 0.76
N VAL A 34 1.26 -16.17 1.80
CA VAL A 34 1.81 -14.90 2.30
C VAL A 34 3.31 -14.89 2.04
N VAL A 35 3.78 -13.93 1.27
CA VAL A 35 5.18 -13.83 0.85
C VAL A 35 5.77 -12.48 1.24
N LEU A 36 6.97 -12.50 1.78
CA LEU A 36 7.76 -11.30 2.01
C LEU A 36 9.04 -11.35 1.17
N VAL A 37 9.19 -10.39 0.26
CA VAL A 37 10.48 -10.16 -0.41
C VAL A 37 11.32 -9.24 0.45
N ALA A 38 12.51 -9.68 0.85
CA ALA A 38 13.28 -8.94 1.84
C ALA A 38 14.76 -8.78 1.50
N THR A 39 15.28 -7.61 1.85
CA THR A 39 16.71 -7.26 1.86
C THR A 39 17.09 -6.77 3.26
N ASN A 40 18.38 -6.88 3.63
CA ASN A 40 18.88 -6.35 4.91
C ASN A 40 18.02 -6.80 6.12
N ILE A 41 17.87 -8.10 6.30
CA ILE A 41 17.02 -8.70 7.32
C ILE A 41 17.82 -9.63 8.22
N THR A 42 17.54 -9.60 9.52
CA THR A 42 18.23 -10.43 10.52
C THR A 42 17.67 -11.86 10.57
N LYS A 43 18.52 -12.80 10.96
CA LYS A 43 18.12 -14.20 11.18
C LYS A 43 16.96 -14.31 12.17
N GLU A 44 16.96 -13.54 13.25
CA GLU A 44 15.88 -13.53 14.22
C GLU A 44 14.53 -13.19 13.59
N THR A 45 14.51 -12.18 12.72
CA THR A 45 13.30 -11.79 12.00
C THR A 45 12.87 -12.86 10.99
N ILE A 46 13.82 -13.46 10.29
CA ILE A 46 13.58 -14.57 9.36
C ILE A 46 12.93 -15.76 10.08
N ASP A 47 13.48 -16.17 11.23
CA ASP A 47 12.95 -17.30 12.01
C ASP A 47 11.50 -17.03 12.44
N LYS A 48 11.22 -15.84 13.00
CA LYS A 48 9.86 -15.45 13.44
C LYS A 48 8.85 -15.42 12.29
N LEU A 49 9.23 -14.91 11.13
CA LEU A 49 8.37 -14.91 9.95
C LEU A 49 8.08 -16.33 9.45
N THR A 50 9.10 -17.18 9.43
CA THR A 50 8.99 -18.59 9.04
C THR A 50 8.08 -19.36 9.99
N ASP A 51 8.23 -19.16 11.30
CA ASP A 51 7.38 -19.77 12.33
C ASP A 51 5.91 -19.35 12.20
N LYS A 52 5.63 -18.18 11.66
CA LYS A 52 4.29 -17.69 11.34
C LYS A 52 3.79 -18.15 9.95
N GLY A 53 4.55 -18.97 9.23
CA GLY A 53 4.17 -19.50 7.92
C GLY A 53 4.33 -18.53 6.75
N VAL A 54 5.03 -17.42 6.93
CA VAL A 54 5.35 -16.48 5.85
C VAL A 54 6.46 -17.08 4.98
N LYS A 55 6.23 -17.17 3.68
CA LYS A 55 7.26 -17.54 2.71
C LYS A 55 8.19 -16.34 2.48
N LEU A 56 9.50 -16.62 2.41
CA LEU A 56 10.51 -15.57 2.28
C LEU A 56 11.27 -15.70 0.96
N GLU A 57 11.34 -14.62 0.21
CA GLU A 57 12.22 -14.44 -0.92
C GLU A 57 13.31 -13.45 -0.53
N LEU A 58 14.52 -13.94 -0.29
CA LEU A 58 15.61 -13.17 0.33
C LEU A 58 16.65 -12.76 -0.72
N TYR A 59 16.89 -11.48 -0.83
CA TYR A 59 17.89 -10.89 -1.72
C TYR A 59 19.10 -10.38 -0.94
N GLY A 60 20.30 -10.73 -1.44
CA GLY A 60 21.56 -10.31 -0.84
C GLY A 60 22.48 -11.48 -0.50
N LYS A 61 23.52 -11.18 0.28
CA LYS A 61 24.49 -12.19 0.76
C LYS A 61 24.14 -12.58 2.19
N ARG A 62 24.14 -13.89 2.44
CA ARG A 62 24.00 -14.44 3.78
C ARG A 62 25.34 -14.39 4.50
N ASP A 63 25.36 -13.84 5.71
CA ASP A 63 26.54 -13.86 6.59
C ASP A 63 26.63 -15.17 7.41
N GLU A 64 27.70 -15.30 8.21
CA GLU A 64 27.93 -16.45 9.11
C GLU A 64 26.89 -16.58 10.23
N HIS A 65 26.19 -15.49 10.56
CA HIS A 65 25.13 -15.45 11.56
C HIS A 65 23.74 -15.71 10.97
N GLY A 66 23.65 -15.85 9.64
CA GLY A 66 22.40 -16.11 8.93
C GLY A 66 21.60 -14.87 8.58
N ASN A 67 22.13 -13.67 8.78
CA ASN A 67 21.49 -12.43 8.32
C ASN A 67 21.72 -12.26 6.81
N PHE A 68 20.82 -11.55 6.16
CA PHE A 68 20.97 -11.17 4.76
C PHE A 68 21.28 -9.68 4.64
N THR A 69 22.28 -9.33 3.84
CA THR A 69 22.68 -7.96 3.54
C THR A 69 22.77 -7.77 2.04
N ALA A 70 22.08 -6.78 1.53
CA ALA A 70 22.13 -6.36 0.14
C ALA A 70 22.79 -4.99 0.03
N HIS A 71 23.62 -4.83 -1.00
CA HIS A 71 24.17 -3.54 -1.40
C HIS A 71 23.47 -3.12 -2.69
N SER A 72 22.73 -2.03 -2.63
CA SER A 72 22.11 -1.44 -3.79
C SER A 72 22.35 0.06 -3.80
N ASN A 73 22.41 0.64 -5.00
CA ASN A 73 22.44 2.09 -5.21
C ASN A 73 21.03 2.66 -5.41
N GLY A 74 20.02 1.80 -5.42
CA GLY A 74 18.62 2.16 -5.61
C GLY A 74 17.94 2.53 -4.29
N ALA A 75 16.78 3.16 -4.41
CA ALA A 75 15.93 3.44 -3.28
C ALA A 75 15.07 2.19 -2.95
N PRO A 76 15.08 1.67 -1.69
CA PRO A 76 14.39 0.43 -1.34
C PRO A 76 12.88 0.44 -1.67
N HIS A 77 12.22 1.59 -1.56
CA HIS A 77 10.80 1.75 -1.88
C HIS A 77 10.51 1.64 -3.40
N ILE A 78 11.52 1.86 -4.27
CA ILE A 78 11.42 1.61 -5.71
C ILE A 78 11.84 0.18 -6.04
N GLU A 79 12.94 -0.30 -5.45
CA GLU A 79 13.47 -1.65 -5.74
C GLU A 79 12.53 -2.76 -5.34
N ARG A 80 11.69 -2.55 -4.32
CA ARG A 80 10.68 -3.54 -3.90
C ARG A 80 9.78 -3.98 -5.06
N PHE A 81 9.43 -3.09 -5.97
CA PHE A 81 8.60 -3.42 -7.14
C PHE A 81 9.30 -4.40 -8.08
N PHE A 82 10.61 -4.24 -8.27
CA PHE A 82 11.40 -5.19 -9.04
C PHE A 82 11.48 -6.56 -8.36
N TYR A 83 11.74 -6.61 -7.06
CA TYR A 83 11.83 -7.88 -6.34
C TYR A 83 10.49 -8.62 -6.30
N ILE A 84 9.38 -7.92 -6.09
CA ILE A 84 8.04 -8.51 -6.14
C ILE A 84 7.72 -8.99 -7.57
N TRP A 85 8.00 -8.17 -8.57
CA TRP A 85 7.86 -8.58 -9.97
C TRP A 85 8.67 -9.85 -10.28
N ASN A 86 9.93 -9.92 -9.86
CA ASN A 86 10.78 -11.07 -10.08
C ASN A 86 10.22 -12.35 -9.45
N TYR A 87 9.70 -12.24 -8.23
CA TYR A 87 9.01 -13.36 -7.59
C TYR A 87 7.79 -13.81 -8.42
N LEU A 88 6.92 -12.89 -8.81
CA LEU A 88 5.74 -13.20 -9.62
C LEU A 88 6.10 -13.74 -11.01
N HIS A 89 7.18 -13.24 -11.62
CA HIS A 89 7.66 -13.74 -12.92
C HIS A 89 8.12 -15.20 -12.84
N ASN A 90 8.81 -15.58 -11.76
CA ASN A 90 9.29 -16.93 -11.54
C ASN A 90 8.18 -17.91 -11.11
N ASN A 91 7.07 -17.41 -10.58
CA ASN A 91 5.91 -18.17 -10.10
C ASN A 91 4.62 -17.81 -10.87
N LYS A 92 4.72 -17.48 -12.15
CA LYS A 92 3.68 -16.83 -12.96
C LYS A 92 2.34 -17.57 -13.04
N ASP A 93 2.34 -18.87 -12.95
CA ASP A 93 1.14 -19.70 -13.13
C ASP A 93 0.57 -20.22 -11.78
N GLU A 94 1.11 -19.77 -10.65
CA GLU A 94 0.72 -20.26 -9.32
C GLU A 94 -0.45 -19.48 -8.72
N TYR A 95 -0.64 -18.22 -9.12
CA TYR A 95 -1.57 -17.30 -8.46
C TYR A 95 -2.64 -16.77 -9.41
N ASP A 96 -3.90 -16.75 -8.93
CA ASP A 96 -5.03 -16.13 -9.64
C ASP A 96 -5.07 -14.62 -9.31
N TYR A 97 -5.07 -14.26 -8.02
CA TYR A 97 -5.06 -12.89 -7.53
C TYR A 97 -3.82 -12.58 -6.70
N VAL A 98 -3.34 -11.36 -6.82
CA VAL A 98 -2.22 -10.81 -6.04
C VAL A 98 -2.66 -9.54 -5.36
N ILE A 99 -2.40 -9.46 -4.04
CA ILE A 99 -2.55 -8.26 -3.23
C ILE A 99 -1.13 -7.85 -2.78
N THR A 100 -0.61 -6.75 -3.31
CA THR A 100 0.67 -6.19 -2.87
C THR A 100 0.46 -4.98 -1.99
N THR A 101 1.11 -4.96 -0.84
CA THR A 101 1.00 -3.87 0.14
C THR A 101 2.35 -3.45 0.70
N ASP A 102 2.40 -2.25 1.26
CA ASP A 102 3.41 -1.93 2.27
C ASP A 102 3.26 -2.88 3.45
N THR A 103 4.31 -3.06 4.25
CA THR A 103 4.33 -4.13 5.28
C THR A 103 4.48 -3.61 6.70
N ARG A 104 4.98 -2.38 6.86
CA ARG A 104 5.25 -1.83 8.19
C ARG A 104 3.98 -1.24 8.84
N ASP A 105 3.19 -0.57 8.05
CA ASP A 105 2.08 0.28 8.46
C ASP A 105 0.75 -0.11 7.81
N VAL A 106 0.60 -1.40 7.51
CA VAL A 106 -0.62 -1.99 6.94
C VAL A 106 -1.16 -3.08 7.85
N VAL A 107 -2.48 -3.10 8.04
CA VAL A 107 -3.21 -4.21 8.67
C VAL A 107 -4.42 -4.61 7.83
N PHE A 108 -4.76 -5.90 7.88
CA PHE A 108 -5.94 -6.47 7.23
C PHE A 108 -7.05 -6.66 8.26
N GLN A 109 -8.24 -6.13 8.01
CA GLN A 109 -9.38 -6.27 8.91
C GLN A 109 -10.36 -7.37 8.50
N SER A 110 -10.30 -7.82 7.24
CA SER A 110 -11.08 -8.93 6.68
C SER A 110 -10.33 -9.59 5.54
N ASN A 111 -10.84 -10.75 5.09
CA ASN A 111 -10.24 -11.50 3.99
C ASN A 111 -10.36 -10.72 2.66
N PRO A 112 -9.24 -10.35 2.02
CA PRO A 112 -9.27 -9.58 0.78
C PRO A 112 -9.82 -10.35 -0.42
N THR A 113 -9.66 -11.69 -0.47
CA THR A 113 -10.18 -12.52 -1.56
C THR A 113 -11.69 -12.37 -1.70
N HIS A 114 -12.43 -12.38 -0.59
CA HIS A 114 -13.89 -12.26 -0.65
C HIS A 114 -14.33 -10.94 -1.29
N TRP A 115 -13.64 -9.85 -0.99
CA TRP A 115 -13.94 -8.55 -1.59
C TRP A 115 -13.60 -8.54 -3.09
N ILE A 116 -12.46 -9.15 -3.48
CA ILE A 116 -12.03 -9.25 -4.88
C ILE A 116 -13.02 -10.07 -5.69
N ASP A 117 -13.46 -11.22 -5.19
CA ASP A 117 -14.43 -12.08 -5.85
C ASP A 117 -15.76 -11.35 -6.11
N GLU A 118 -16.24 -10.57 -5.12
CA GLU A 118 -17.46 -9.78 -5.27
C GLU A 118 -17.33 -8.67 -6.33
N CYS A 119 -16.14 -8.10 -6.51
CA CYS A 119 -15.91 -6.94 -7.38
C CYS A 119 -15.44 -7.28 -8.80
N ILE A 120 -14.52 -8.24 -8.95
CA ILE A 120 -13.92 -8.57 -10.26
C ILE A 120 -14.82 -9.51 -11.07
N LEU A 121 -15.61 -10.37 -10.43
CA LEU A 121 -16.51 -11.29 -11.13
C LEU A 121 -17.64 -10.59 -11.91
N GLU A 122 -17.90 -9.33 -11.66
CA GLU A 122 -18.98 -8.57 -12.31
C GLU A 122 -18.50 -7.68 -13.48
N GLY A 123 -17.17 -7.57 -13.74
CA GLY A 123 -16.65 -6.60 -14.70
C GLY A 123 -15.41 -7.05 -15.50
N TYR A 124 -14.90 -6.14 -16.32
CA TYR A 124 -13.65 -6.28 -17.09
C TYR A 124 -12.43 -5.77 -16.31
N GLU A 125 -12.61 -5.42 -15.05
CA GLU A 125 -11.57 -4.82 -14.22
C GLU A 125 -10.60 -5.90 -13.75
N SER A 126 -9.30 -5.64 -13.97
CA SER A 126 -8.23 -6.59 -13.65
C SER A 126 -7.28 -6.07 -12.57
N LEU A 127 -7.38 -4.79 -12.24
CA LEU A 127 -6.57 -4.13 -11.21
C LEU A 127 -7.47 -3.31 -10.28
N ILE A 128 -7.13 -3.28 -9.01
CA ILE A 128 -7.82 -2.54 -7.95
C ILE A 128 -6.82 -1.55 -7.35
N VAL A 129 -7.21 -0.28 -7.31
CA VAL A 129 -6.41 0.81 -6.76
C VAL A 129 -7.26 1.64 -5.80
N SER A 130 -6.67 2.16 -4.71
CA SER A 130 -7.41 2.90 -3.69
C SER A 130 -7.01 4.37 -3.60
N SER A 131 -8.02 5.22 -3.55
CA SER A 131 -7.88 6.67 -3.49
C SER A 131 -7.34 7.15 -2.13
N GLU A 132 -6.60 8.26 -2.17
CA GLU A 132 -6.26 9.06 -0.99
C GLU A 132 -7.33 10.11 -0.65
N GLY A 133 -8.44 10.17 -1.39
CA GLY A 133 -9.52 11.12 -1.17
C GLY A 133 -9.17 12.58 -1.49
N MET A 134 -8.05 12.82 -2.14
CA MET A 134 -7.53 14.14 -2.51
C MET A 134 -7.09 14.17 -3.98
N LYS A 135 -7.03 15.37 -4.56
CA LYS A 135 -6.44 15.62 -5.86
C LYS A 135 -5.00 16.11 -5.71
N TYR A 136 -4.19 15.96 -6.78
CA TYR A 136 -2.82 16.44 -6.77
C TYR A 136 -2.71 17.92 -6.43
N GLU A 137 -3.52 18.79 -7.04
CA GLU A 137 -3.48 20.24 -6.78
C GLU A 137 -3.82 20.62 -5.34
N ASP A 138 -4.46 19.74 -4.60
CA ASP A 138 -4.90 19.94 -3.22
C ASP A 138 -3.94 19.33 -2.19
N GLU A 139 -2.99 18.48 -2.61
CA GLU A 139 -2.00 17.84 -1.74
C GLU A 139 -0.57 18.29 -2.12
N PRO A 140 0.05 19.21 -1.36
CA PRO A 140 1.31 19.87 -1.75
C PRO A 140 2.48 18.94 -1.99
N TRP A 141 2.63 17.84 -1.24
CA TRP A 141 3.76 16.93 -1.41
C TRP A 141 3.65 16.16 -2.73
N ASN A 142 2.51 15.55 -3.01
CA ASN A 142 2.26 14.84 -4.27
C ASN A 142 2.25 15.80 -5.47
N ASN A 143 1.68 16.99 -5.30
CA ASN A 143 1.67 18.02 -6.35
C ASN A 143 3.07 18.44 -6.76
N ASN A 144 3.95 18.66 -5.77
CA ASN A 144 5.35 19.01 -6.03
C ASN A 144 6.10 17.85 -6.69
N ASN A 145 5.90 16.62 -6.21
CA ASN A 145 6.51 15.42 -6.79
C ASN A 145 6.09 15.21 -8.26
N LEU A 146 4.83 15.48 -8.60
CA LEU A 146 4.35 15.42 -9.98
C LEU A 146 5.09 16.45 -10.86
N LEU A 147 5.23 17.68 -10.38
CA LEU A 147 5.92 18.74 -11.10
C LEU A 147 7.41 18.44 -11.28
N GLU A 148 8.09 18.01 -10.21
CA GLU A 148 9.53 17.75 -10.23
C GLU A 148 9.89 16.50 -11.05
N ALA A 149 9.10 15.43 -10.95
CA ALA A 149 9.39 14.19 -11.64
C ALA A 149 9.05 14.21 -13.12
N PHE A 150 7.99 14.92 -13.53
CA PHE A 150 7.46 14.86 -14.89
C PHE A 150 7.37 16.22 -15.61
N GLY A 151 7.68 17.30 -14.91
CA GLY A 151 7.72 18.64 -15.46
C GLY A 151 6.34 19.29 -15.67
N PRO A 152 6.32 20.57 -16.06
CA PRO A 152 5.11 21.40 -16.07
C PRO A 152 4.04 20.91 -17.06
N TYR A 153 4.41 20.24 -18.13
CA TYR A 153 3.45 19.74 -19.12
C TYR A 153 2.58 18.63 -18.50
N PHE A 154 3.19 17.57 -17.96
CA PHE A 154 2.45 16.49 -17.29
C PHE A 154 1.70 17.00 -16.06
N HIS A 155 2.33 17.88 -15.28
CA HIS A 155 1.67 18.52 -14.15
C HIS A 155 0.38 19.23 -14.56
N SER A 156 0.38 20.00 -15.66
CA SER A 156 -0.82 20.69 -16.14
C SER A 156 -1.96 19.75 -16.55
N ILE A 157 -1.63 18.52 -16.98
CA ILE A 157 -2.61 17.50 -17.39
C ILE A 157 -3.21 16.80 -16.18
N TYR A 158 -2.37 16.38 -15.21
CA TYR A 158 -2.77 15.45 -14.14
C TYR A 158 -3.04 16.11 -12.79
N LYS A 159 -2.76 17.39 -12.59
CA LYS A 159 -2.91 18.07 -11.29
C LYS A 159 -4.33 18.04 -10.70
N SER A 160 -5.34 17.92 -11.54
CA SER A 160 -6.75 17.87 -11.12
C SER A 160 -7.27 16.45 -10.94
N ASP A 161 -6.43 15.42 -11.15
CA ASP A 161 -6.81 14.03 -10.97
C ASP A 161 -6.70 13.62 -9.49
N ALA A 162 -7.50 12.62 -9.11
CA ALA A 162 -7.42 11.99 -7.81
C ALA A 162 -6.08 11.27 -7.63
N ILE A 163 -5.56 11.28 -6.40
CA ILE A 163 -4.36 10.54 -6.01
C ILE A 163 -4.78 9.14 -5.57
N PHE A 164 -4.12 8.12 -6.11
CA PHE A 164 -4.24 6.72 -5.69
C PHE A 164 -2.94 6.24 -5.06
N ASN A 165 -3.05 5.52 -3.94
CA ASN A 165 -1.89 5.13 -3.15
C ASN A 165 -1.23 3.88 -3.72
N VAL A 166 0.09 3.94 -3.93
CA VAL A 166 0.90 2.85 -4.48
C VAL A 166 1.21 1.74 -3.47
N GLY A 167 0.96 1.98 -2.20
CA GLY A 167 1.19 1.01 -1.11
C GLY A 167 0.09 -0.04 -0.96
N THR A 168 -0.96 -0.01 -1.83
CA THR A 168 -2.06 -0.99 -1.82
C THR A 168 -2.56 -1.22 -3.24
N ILE A 169 -2.04 -2.23 -3.93
CA ILE A 169 -2.43 -2.61 -5.29
C ILE A 169 -2.90 -4.07 -5.27
N ALA A 170 -4.03 -4.37 -5.91
CA ALA A 170 -4.50 -5.74 -6.04
C ALA A 170 -5.06 -6.01 -7.44
N GLY A 171 -5.28 -7.29 -7.75
CA GLY A 171 -5.92 -7.69 -9.00
C GLY A 171 -5.43 -9.04 -9.51
N VAL A 172 -5.74 -9.32 -10.76
CA VAL A 172 -5.28 -10.51 -11.47
C VAL A 172 -3.76 -10.53 -11.54
N ALA A 173 -3.15 -11.66 -11.19
CA ALA A 173 -1.69 -11.80 -10.98
C ALA A 173 -0.84 -11.27 -12.13
N GLU A 174 -1.24 -11.54 -13.39
CA GLU A 174 -0.50 -11.08 -14.56
C GLU A 174 -0.50 -9.55 -14.68
N TYR A 175 -1.64 -8.91 -14.46
CA TYR A 175 -1.74 -7.45 -14.56
C TYR A 175 -1.01 -6.75 -13.41
N VAL A 176 -1.08 -7.29 -12.19
CA VAL A 176 -0.32 -6.77 -11.05
C VAL A 176 1.18 -6.88 -11.33
N LYS A 177 1.65 -8.05 -11.78
CA LYS A 177 3.06 -8.29 -12.14
C LYS A 177 3.56 -7.25 -13.15
N ASP A 178 2.84 -7.05 -14.23
CA ASP A 178 3.26 -6.11 -15.27
C ASP A 178 3.24 -4.66 -14.80
N MET A 179 2.25 -4.28 -13.99
CA MET A 179 2.19 -2.96 -13.35
C MET A 179 3.40 -2.68 -12.48
N LEU A 180 3.82 -3.63 -11.63
CA LEU A 180 4.97 -3.47 -10.75
C LEU A 180 6.27 -3.25 -11.53
N PHE A 181 6.46 -3.97 -12.63
CA PHE A 181 7.62 -3.77 -13.48
C PHE A 181 7.64 -2.39 -14.14
N MET A 182 6.48 -1.91 -14.60
CA MET A 182 6.37 -0.56 -15.16
C MET A 182 6.65 0.52 -14.10
N ILE A 183 6.14 0.37 -12.88
CA ILE A 183 6.44 1.29 -11.79
C ILE A 183 7.95 1.35 -11.57
N PHE A 184 8.61 0.20 -11.45
CA PHE A 184 10.07 0.13 -11.29
C PHE A 184 10.79 0.83 -12.43
N GLN A 185 10.53 0.45 -13.69
CA GLN A 185 11.23 0.99 -14.85
C GLN A 185 11.07 2.51 -15.01
N MET A 186 9.87 3.02 -14.76
CA MET A 186 9.62 4.45 -14.87
C MET A 186 10.18 5.25 -13.70
N SER A 187 10.43 4.62 -12.56
CA SER A 187 10.92 5.28 -11.34
C SER A 187 12.45 5.42 -11.30
N ILE A 188 13.21 4.42 -11.82
CA ILE A 188 14.68 4.34 -11.62
C ILE A 188 15.48 5.50 -12.19
N ASN A 189 14.93 6.24 -13.15
CA ASN A 189 15.62 7.35 -13.82
C ASN A 189 15.00 8.72 -13.51
N ARG A 190 14.23 8.85 -12.43
CA ARG A 190 13.62 10.13 -12.05
C ARG A 190 14.52 10.93 -11.12
N PRO A 191 14.42 12.27 -11.14
CA PRO A 191 15.31 13.14 -10.38
C PRO A 191 15.06 13.17 -8.88
N ILE A 192 13.93 12.61 -8.42
CA ILE A 192 13.56 12.57 -7.01
C ILE A 192 13.53 11.12 -6.49
N PRO A 193 13.94 10.89 -5.23
CA PRO A 193 14.09 9.52 -4.71
C PRO A 193 12.77 8.82 -4.41
N ILE A 194 11.71 9.55 -4.05
CA ILE A 194 10.38 9.00 -3.72
C ILE A 194 9.41 9.41 -4.83
N VAL A 195 9.32 8.59 -5.86
CA VAL A 195 8.58 8.91 -7.09
C VAL A 195 7.56 7.84 -7.48
N ASP A 196 7.60 6.71 -6.82
CA ASP A 196 6.79 5.54 -7.12
C ASP A 196 5.28 5.84 -7.18
N GLN A 197 4.76 6.62 -6.24
CA GLN A 197 3.35 6.99 -6.22
C GLN A 197 2.95 7.87 -7.42
N VAL A 198 3.76 8.85 -7.77
CA VAL A 198 3.48 9.71 -8.93
C VAL A 198 3.57 8.92 -10.23
N VAL A 199 4.59 8.06 -10.37
CA VAL A 199 4.73 7.14 -11.51
C VAL A 199 3.51 6.24 -11.64
N PHE A 200 3.11 5.60 -10.54
CA PHE A 200 1.93 4.75 -10.49
C PHE A 200 0.68 5.49 -10.97
N ASN A 201 0.44 6.68 -10.46
CA ASN A 201 -0.72 7.49 -10.84
C ASN A 201 -0.71 7.89 -12.33
N ILE A 202 0.45 8.16 -12.92
CA ILE A 202 0.53 8.41 -14.36
C ILE A 202 0.21 7.15 -15.16
N ILE A 203 0.72 5.98 -14.76
CA ILE A 203 0.46 4.72 -15.45
C ILE A 203 -1.04 4.39 -15.46
N ILE A 204 -1.70 4.47 -14.30
CA ILE A 204 -3.11 4.10 -14.17
C ILE A 204 -4.06 5.05 -14.93
N GLN A 205 -3.64 6.26 -15.26
CA GLN A 205 -4.42 7.20 -16.06
C GLN A 205 -4.22 7.03 -17.58
N GLN A 206 -3.29 6.17 -17.99
CA GLN A 206 -3.01 5.93 -19.41
C GLN A 206 -3.56 4.58 -19.87
N ARG A 207 -3.96 4.54 -21.16
CA ARG A 207 -4.30 3.28 -21.80
C ARG A 207 -3.04 2.43 -22.04
N PRO A 208 -3.14 1.10 -21.93
CA PRO A 208 -4.37 0.32 -21.73
C PRO A 208 -4.82 0.23 -20.26
N TYR A 209 -4.00 0.57 -19.27
CA TYR A 209 -4.28 0.33 -17.86
C TYR A 209 -5.59 0.98 -17.39
N LYS A 210 -5.84 2.22 -17.77
CA LYS A 210 -7.06 2.95 -17.43
C LYS A 210 -8.36 2.16 -17.71
N ASP A 211 -8.35 1.32 -18.74
CA ASP A 211 -9.53 0.58 -19.17
C ASP A 211 -9.77 -0.71 -18.35
N PHE A 212 -8.82 -1.11 -17.47
CA PHE A 212 -8.86 -2.34 -16.66
C PHE A 212 -8.89 -2.10 -15.16
N ILE A 213 -8.98 -0.83 -14.72
CA ILE A 213 -8.82 -0.48 -13.31
C ILE A 213 -10.15 -0.27 -12.64
N LYS A 214 -10.33 -0.94 -11.51
CA LYS A 214 -11.31 -0.60 -10.48
C LYS A 214 -10.71 0.48 -9.57
N TYR A 215 -11.13 1.72 -9.78
CA TYR A 215 -10.81 2.81 -8.88
C TYR A 215 -11.71 2.72 -7.66
N THR A 216 -11.13 2.52 -6.47
CA THR A 216 -11.90 2.44 -5.22
C THR A 216 -11.76 3.69 -4.38
N TYR A 217 -12.84 4.03 -3.72
CA TYR A 217 -12.99 5.15 -2.81
C TYR A 217 -13.40 4.64 -1.42
N ASN A 218 -13.52 5.54 -0.44
CA ASN A 218 -13.84 5.13 0.92
C ASN A 218 -15.21 4.44 1.04
N SER A 219 -16.18 4.80 0.21
CA SER A 219 -17.47 4.12 0.12
C SER A 219 -17.38 2.64 -0.26
N ASP A 220 -16.37 2.25 -1.06
CA ASP A 220 -16.16 0.85 -1.45
C ASP A 220 -15.64 -0.02 -0.30
N ALA A 221 -15.05 0.60 0.73
CA ALA A 221 -14.46 -0.06 1.89
C ALA A 221 -13.37 -1.10 1.54
N TRP A 222 -12.64 -0.91 0.43
CA TRP A 222 -11.50 -1.73 0.06
C TRP A 222 -10.28 -1.41 0.91
N ALA A 223 -9.64 -0.27 0.67
CA ALA A 223 -8.47 0.15 1.43
C ALA A 223 -8.55 1.63 1.80
N ILE A 224 -8.15 1.96 3.00
CA ILE A 224 -8.09 3.32 3.53
C ILE A 224 -6.65 3.78 3.78
N GLN A 225 -6.33 5.02 3.38
CA GLN A 225 -5.01 5.63 3.49
C GLN A 225 -5.01 6.67 4.63
N LEU A 226 -4.84 6.23 5.88
CA LEU A 226 -4.98 7.10 7.06
C LEU A 226 -3.94 8.21 7.15
N GLY A 227 -2.82 8.07 6.44
CA GLY A 227 -1.74 9.07 6.49
C GLY A 227 -2.06 10.41 5.88
N VAL A 228 -2.97 10.45 4.91
CA VAL A 228 -3.34 11.67 4.17
C VAL A 228 -4.84 11.87 4.01
N THR A 229 -5.63 10.81 3.97
CA THR A 229 -7.06 10.84 3.68
C THR A 229 -7.91 11.35 4.86
N MET A 230 -7.35 11.41 6.06
CA MET A 230 -8.11 11.62 7.27
C MET A 230 -8.16 13.10 7.67
N ASP A 231 -9.39 13.65 7.74
CA ASP A 231 -9.65 14.90 8.41
C ASP A 231 -9.73 14.69 9.92
N ALA A 232 -8.66 15.06 10.62
CA ALA A 232 -8.53 14.85 12.05
C ALA A 232 -9.65 15.47 12.88
N VAL A 233 -10.20 16.59 12.44
CA VAL A 233 -11.29 17.27 13.15
C VAL A 233 -12.61 16.50 12.97
N LYS A 234 -12.93 16.12 11.74
CA LYS A 234 -14.18 15.39 11.44
C LYS A 234 -14.18 13.98 12.00
N SER A 235 -13.02 13.31 12.00
CA SER A 235 -12.88 11.96 12.53
C SER A 235 -12.76 11.91 14.06
N GLY A 236 -12.54 13.07 14.71
CA GLY A 236 -12.27 13.15 16.15
C GLY A 236 -10.89 12.61 16.56
N ALA A 237 -9.99 12.35 15.60
CA ALA A 237 -8.70 11.77 15.87
C ALA A 237 -7.62 12.78 16.31
N GLY A 238 -7.86 14.06 16.10
CA GLY A 238 -6.99 15.15 16.59
C GLY A 238 -5.60 15.23 15.95
N ASP A 239 -5.33 14.41 14.93
CA ASP A 239 -4.02 14.36 14.30
C ASP A 239 -4.13 13.99 12.82
N ILE A 240 -3.33 14.59 11.98
CA ILE A 240 -3.24 14.28 10.56
C ILE A 240 -1.80 13.92 10.22
N GLY A 241 -1.65 13.10 9.17
CA GLY A 241 -0.43 12.48 8.75
C GLY A 241 0.84 13.35 8.72
N MET A 242 1.98 12.69 8.61
CA MET A 242 3.32 13.27 8.83
C MET A 242 3.63 14.51 8.00
N SER A 243 3.10 14.65 6.79
CA SER A 243 3.34 15.83 5.94
C SER A 243 2.72 17.11 6.51
N VAL A 244 1.68 16.97 7.32
CA VAL A 244 0.96 18.07 7.94
C VAL A 244 1.39 18.29 9.39
N ALA A 245 1.82 17.24 10.12
CA ALA A 245 2.38 17.36 11.45
C ALA A 245 3.63 18.27 11.51
N GLN A 246 4.33 18.43 10.38
CA GLN A 246 5.49 19.32 10.26
C GLN A 246 5.11 20.79 10.04
N ASP A 247 3.87 21.07 9.62
CA ASP A 247 3.40 22.44 9.38
C ASP A 247 1.89 22.54 9.68
N PRO A 248 1.54 22.91 10.93
CA PRO A 248 0.14 23.04 11.36
C PRO A 248 -0.70 24.02 10.53
N SER A 249 -0.07 24.97 9.85
CA SER A 249 -0.80 25.91 8.98
C SER A 249 -1.41 25.25 7.75
N LYS A 250 -0.86 24.13 7.31
CA LYS A 250 -1.36 23.31 6.19
C LYS A 250 -2.63 22.52 6.57
N MET A 251 -2.83 22.27 7.85
CA MET A 251 -3.96 21.52 8.38
C MET A 251 -5.32 22.04 7.90
N ILE A 252 -5.50 23.37 7.89
CA ILE A 252 -6.74 24.02 7.44
C ILE A 252 -6.96 23.83 5.93
N LEU A 253 -5.87 23.81 5.15
CA LEU A 253 -5.94 23.63 3.70
C LEU A 253 -6.34 22.21 3.33
N TYR A 254 -5.81 21.20 4.03
CA TYR A 254 -6.14 19.79 3.79
C TYR A 254 -7.59 19.49 4.16
N GLN A 255 -8.05 19.92 5.33
CA GLN A 255 -9.42 19.69 5.81
C GLN A 255 -10.49 20.20 4.85
N ALA A 256 -10.20 21.27 4.10
CA ALA A 256 -11.15 21.87 3.18
C ALA A 256 -11.25 21.15 1.82
N LYS A 257 -10.37 20.21 1.52
CA LYS A 257 -10.15 19.74 0.14
C LYS A 257 -10.29 18.24 -0.07
N TYR A 258 -10.68 17.49 0.96
CA TYR A 258 -11.08 16.12 0.79
C TYR A 258 -12.37 16.02 -0.01
N PHE A 259 -12.35 15.25 -1.08
CA PHE A 259 -13.57 14.98 -1.87
C PHE A 259 -14.27 13.69 -1.46
N ASP A 260 -13.59 12.82 -0.72
CA ASP A 260 -14.09 11.51 -0.30
C ASP A 260 -14.59 11.55 1.15
N GLU A 261 -15.41 10.57 1.52
CA GLU A 261 -15.93 10.45 2.88
C GLU A 261 -14.83 10.13 3.89
N GLN A 262 -15.07 10.49 5.15
CA GLN A 262 -14.10 10.29 6.21
C GLN A 262 -14.31 8.96 6.93
N PRO A 263 -13.23 8.20 7.22
CA PRO A 263 -13.31 6.98 8.00
C PRO A 263 -13.66 7.28 9.46
N LYS A 264 -14.12 6.24 10.16
CA LYS A 264 -14.40 6.26 11.61
C LYS A 264 -13.75 5.05 12.26
N LEU A 265 -13.45 5.15 13.54
CA LEU A 265 -13.11 4.01 14.36
C LEU A 265 -14.38 3.56 15.10
N ASP A 266 -14.79 2.31 14.90
CA ASP A 266 -15.92 1.74 15.60
C ASP A 266 -15.62 1.36 17.07
N ASN A 267 -16.62 0.91 17.82
CA ASN A 267 -16.48 0.53 19.22
C ASN A 267 -15.55 -0.68 19.42
N ASP A 268 -15.44 -1.52 18.41
CA ASP A 268 -14.59 -2.72 18.43
C ASP A 268 -13.16 -2.43 17.96
N GLY A 269 -12.84 -1.17 17.63
CA GLY A 269 -11.53 -0.73 17.17
C GLY A 269 -11.24 -1.12 15.71
N PHE A 270 -12.25 -1.30 14.87
CA PHE A 270 -12.09 -1.40 13.43
C PHE A 270 -12.27 -0.06 12.74
N VAL A 271 -11.50 0.18 11.70
CA VAL A 271 -11.68 1.33 10.83
C VAL A 271 -12.81 1.02 9.84
N VAL A 272 -13.84 1.87 9.84
CA VAL A 272 -15.05 1.71 9.04
C VAL A 272 -15.33 2.97 8.22
N ASN A 273 -16.07 2.83 7.12
CA ASN A 273 -16.58 3.95 6.34
C ASN A 273 -17.81 4.61 7.00
N SER A 274 -18.43 5.58 6.33
CA SER A 274 -19.60 6.29 6.85
C SER A 274 -20.79 5.37 7.14
N ASP A 275 -20.94 4.29 6.36
CA ASP A 275 -22.01 3.30 6.48
C ASP A 275 -21.72 2.22 7.54
N GLY A 276 -20.55 2.28 8.19
CA GLY A 276 -20.11 1.28 9.17
C GLY A 276 -19.54 0.00 8.56
N LYS A 277 -19.27 -0.02 7.26
CA LYS A 277 -18.60 -1.15 6.58
C LYS A 277 -17.11 -1.11 6.88
N LYS A 278 -16.54 -2.24 7.31
CA LYS A 278 -15.11 -2.36 7.60
C LYS A 278 -14.29 -2.25 6.32
N PHE A 279 -13.23 -1.43 6.36
CA PHE A 279 -12.21 -1.50 5.33
C PHE A 279 -11.49 -2.84 5.37
N VAL A 280 -11.24 -3.44 4.23
CA VAL A 280 -10.47 -4.69 4.15
C VAL A 280 -9.03 -4.44 4.57
N ILE A 281 -8.43 -3.34 4.09
CA ILE A 281 -7.05 -2.94 4.36
C ILE A 281 -7.03 -1.55 5.00
N VAL A 282 -6.23 -1.41 6.05
CA VAL A 282 -5.94 -0.11 6.69
C VAL A 282 -4.45 0.16 6.55
N HIS A 283 -4.10 1.17 5.77
CA HIS A 283 -2.72 1.58 5.51
C HIS A 283 -2.39 2.87 6.27
N GLN A 284 -1.12 3.04 6.65
CA GLN A 284 -0.60 4.21 7.36
C GLN A 284 -1.27 4.45 8.72
N TYR A 285 -1.71 3.37 9.38
CA TYR A 285 -2.37 3.46 10.68
C TYR A 285 -1.48 4.07 11.76
N ASP A 286 -0.16 3.94 11.61
CA ASP A 286 0.84 4.47 12.54
C ASP A 286 0.94 5.99 12.54
N ARG A 287 0.38 6.65 11.53
CA ARG A 287 0.34 8.11 11.38
C ARG A 287 -0.87 8.75 12.03
N THR A 288 -1.83 7.97 12.51
CA THR A 288 -3.02 8.44 13.20
C THR A 288 -2.92 8.12 14.69
N HIS A 289 -2.28 8.99 15.46
CA HIS A 289 -1.89 8.73 16.86
C HIS A 289 -3.09 8.31 17.72
N ALA A 290 -4.26 8.94 17.56
CA ALA A 290 -5.45 8.61 18.35
C ALA A 290 -6.00 7.19 18.12
N TRP A 291 -5.70 6.57 16.97
CA TRP A 291 -6.19 5.23 16.61
C TRP A 291 -5.11 4.16 16.62
N LYS A 292 -3.86 4.58 16.49
CA LYS A 292 -2.69 3.71 16.37
C LYS A 292 -2.65 2.63 17.44
N ASP A 293 -2.71 3.03 18.71
CA ASP A 293 -2.56 2.08 19.82
C ASP A 293 -3.68 1.06 19.85
N LYS A 294 -4.93 1.47 19.58
CA LYS A 294 -6.08 0.56 19.50
C LYS A 294 -5.95 -0.45 18.34
N ILE A 295 -5.44 0.02 17.18
CA ILE A 295 -5.22 -0.86 16.02
C ILE A 295 -4.08 -1.83 16.32
N MET A 296 -2.98 -1.33 16.91
CA MET A 296 -1.82 -2.18 17.26
C MET A 296 -2.17 -3.22 18.32
N GLU A 297 -2.90 -2.84 19.38
CA GLU A 297 -3.34 -3.76 20.43
C GLU A 297 -4.11 -4.95 19.87
N LYS A 298 -4.94 -4.72 18.86
CA LYS A 298 -5.73 -5.76 18.19
C LYS A 298 -4.88 -6.82 17.50
N TYR A 299 -3.68 -6.50 17.03
CA TYR A 299 -2.83 -7.37 16.20
C TYR A 299 -1.43 -7.64 16.81
N ASN A 300 -1.27 -7.40 18.09
CA ASN A 300 0.04 -7.51 18.75
C ASN A 300 0.52 -8.97 18.94
N ASP A 301 -0.37 -9.95 19.07
CA ASP A 301 -0.07 -11.37 19.38
C ASP A 301 -0.13 -12.26 18.15
#